data_e3765702defaf3a889445e7e6f999fda
#
_entry.id   e3765702defaf3a889445e7e6f999fda
#
_cell.length_a   1.000
_cell.length_b   1.000
_cell.length_c   1.000
_cell.angle_alpha   90.00
_cell.angle_beta   90.00
_cell.angle_gamma   90.00
#
_symmetry.space_group_name_H-M   'P 1'
#
loop_
_entity.id
_entity.type
_entity.pdbx_description
1 polymer ?
#
loop_
_entity_poly.entity_id
_entity_poly.type
_entity_poly.pdbx_seq_one_letter_code
_entity_poly.pdbx_strand_id
1 'polypeptide(L)'
;MNSNRRKEIDRIMERIDSLIADISEIKDSIGAVRDEEQDALDNLPESMQEGERGERAQDAIDALEEALSGMEDAESGLNDIKDNLETAKE
;
A
#
# COMPACT_ATOMS: atom_id res chain seq x y z
N MET A 1 -2.03 -14.13 30.76
CA MET A 1 -3.26 -14.31 29.97
C MET A 1 -3.64 -15.78 29.89
N ASN A 2 -4.93 -16.10 29.83
CA ASN A 2 -5.35 -17.50 29.77
C ASN A 2 -5.22 -18.09 28.36
N SER A 3 -5.32 -19.42 28.28
CA SER A 3 -5.14 -20.16 27.03
C SER A 3 -6.16 -19.80 25.93
N ASN A 4 -7.40 -19.56 26.31
CA ASN A 4 -8.46 -19.22 25.35
C ASN A 4 -8.21 -17.86 24.70
N ARG A 5 -7.77 -16.88 25.45
CA ARG A 5 -7.46 -15.55 24.94
C ARG A 5 -6.21 -15.57 24.04
N ARG A 6 -5.21 -16.36 24.39
CA ARG A 6 -4.03 -16.53 23.54
C ARG A 6 -4.40 -17.11 22.19
N LYS A 7 -5.27 -18.11 22.17
CA LYS A 7 -5.75 -18.72 20.90
C LYS A 7 -6.52 -17.72 20.05
N GLU A 8 -7.33 -16.88 20.69
CA GLU A 8 -8.07 -15.82 19.97
C GLU A 8 -7.11 -14.79 19.38
N ILE A 9 -6.08 -14.40 20.13
CA ILE A 9 -5.05 -13.49 19.62
C ILE A 9 -4.33 -14.11 18.43
N ASP A 10 -4.00 -15.39 18.49
CA ASP A 10 -3.36 -16.08 17.36
C ASP A 10 -4.24 -16.03 16.10
N ARG A 11 -5.55 -16.21 16.23
CA ARG A 11 -6.49 -16.10 15.11
C ARG A 11 -6.54 -14.69 14.54
N ILE A 12 -6.54 -13.68 15.40
CA ILE A 12 -6.51 -12.27 14.99
C ILE A 12 -5.22 -11.99 14.23
N MET A 13 -4.09 -12.47 14.73
CA MET A 13 -2.78 -12.28 14.08
C MET A 13 -2.73 -12.92 12.69
N GLU A 14 -3.32 -14.11 12.52
CA GLU A 14 -3.42 -14.75 11.21
C GLU A 14 -4.23 -13.90 10.22
N ARG A 15 -5.30 -13.28 10.69
CA ARG A 15 -6.13 -12.38 9.86
C ARG A 15 -5.34 -11.14 9.47
N ILE A 16 -4.54 -10.61 10.38
CA ILE A 16 -3.67 -9.46 10.09
C ILE A 16 -2.61 -9.84 9.05
N ASP A 17 -2.02 -11.02 9.17
CA ASP A 17 -1.06 -11.50 8.16
C ASP A 17 -1.69 -11.57 6.77
N SER A 18 -2.94 -12.01 6.68
CA SER A 18 -3.68 -12.03 5.40
C SER A 18 -3.90 -10.63 4.85
N LEU A 19 -4.22 -9.66 5.72
CA LEU A 19 -4.36 -8.26 5.31
C LEU A 19 -3.03 -7.68 4.80
N ILE A 20 -1.93 -8.00 5.46
CA ILE A 20 -0.60 -7.54 5.04
C ILE A 20 -0.26 -8.11 3.66
N ALA A 21 -0.58 -9.37 3.41
CA ALA A 21 -0.39 -9.98 2.09
C ALA A 21 -1.24 -9.29 1.02
N ASP A 22 -2.50 -8.96 1.33
CA ASP A 22 -3.37 -8.22 0.42
C ASP A 22 -2.82 -6.82 0.13
N ILE A 23 -2.32 -6.13 1.15
CA ILE A 23 -1.70 -4.81 0.99
C ILE A 23 -0.51 -4.89 0.04
N SER A 24 0.33 -5.92 0.17
CA SER A 24 1.48 -6.11 -0.71
C SER A 24 1.04 -6.25 -2.18
N GLU A 25 0.00 -7.04 -2.44
CA GLU A 25 -0.56 -7.21 -3.80
C GLU A 25 -1.16 -5.91 -4.33
N ILE A 26 -1.87 -5.17 -3.48
CA ILE A 26 -2.47 -3.88 -3.86
C ILE A 26 -1.37 -2.87 -4.20
N LYS A 27 -0.30 -2.81 -3.41
CA LYS A 27 0.85 -1.95 -3.69
C LYS A 27 1.44 -2.26 -5.07
N ASP A 28 1.63 -3.53 -5.38
CA ASP A 28 2.16 -3.94 -6.68
C ASP A 28 1.24 -3.49 -7.81
N SER A 29 -0.07 -3.61 -7.63
CA SER A 29 -1.06 -3.19 -8.63
C SER A 29 -1.04 -1.67 -8.83
N ILE A 30 -0.98 -0.90 -7.75
CA ILE A 30 -0.90 0.57 -7.82
C ILE A 30 0.41 0.98 -8.51
N GLY A 31 1.51 0.33 -8.15
CA GLY A 31 2.82 0.58 -8.76
C GLY A 31 2.83 0.33 -10.26
N ALA A 32 2.16 -0.74 -10.71
CA ALA A 32 2.04 -1.05 -12.13
C ALA A 32 1.25 0.03 -12.87
N VAL A 33 0.15 0.51 -12.31
CA VAL A 33 -0.65 1.58 -12.91
C VAL A 33 0.16 2.87 -12.98
N ARG A 34 0.90 3.20 -11.92
CA ARG A 34 1.78 4.38 -11.90
C ARG A 34 2.83 4.29 -13.01
N ASP A 35 3.46 3.13 -13.17
CA ASP A 35 4.50 2.92 -14.16
C ASP A 35 3.94 3.04 -15.58
N GLU A 36 2.73 2.51 -15.82
CA GLU A 36 2.04 2.66 -17.11
C GLU A 36 1.74 4.13 -17.41
N GLU A 37 1.29 4.89 -16.42
CA GLU A 37 0.99 6.31 -16.60
C GLU A 37 2.28 7.10 -16.82
N GLN A 38 3.37 6.76 -16.13
CA GLN A 38 4.67 7.39 -16.35
C GLN A 38 5.17 7.13 -17.76
N ASP A 39 5.06 5.90 -18.25
CA ASP A 39 5.46 5.53 -19.62
C ASP A 39 4.63 6.30 -20.65
N ALA A 40 3.32 6.45 -20.41
CA ALA A 40 2.44 7.22 -21.29
C ALA A 40 2.86 8.68 -21.33
N LEU A 41 3.21 9.27 -20.18
CA LEU A 41 3.69 10.65 -20.10
C LEU A 41 5.01 10.79 -20.85
N ASP A 42 5.97 9.89 -20.64
CA ASP A 42 7.29 9.93 -21.26
C ASP A 42 7.20 9.77 -22.78
N ASN A 43 6.16 9.13 -23.30
CA ASN A 43 5.94 8.92 -24.71
C ASN A 43 5.17 10.06 -25.39
N LEU A 44 4.66 11.03 -24.63
CA LEU A 44 4.06 12.24 -25.22
C LEU A 44 5.13 13.11 -25.88
N PRO A 45 4.81 13.78 -27.01
CA PRO A 45 5.70 14.79 -27.56
C PRO A 45 6.00 15.87 -26.51
N GLU A 46 7.21 16.41 -26.52
CA GLU A 46 7.64 17.43 -25.56
C GLU A 46 6.65 18.57 -25.39
N SER A 47 6.10 19.05 -26.51
CA SER A 47 5.11 20.13 -26.50
C SER A 47 3.82 19.75 -25.77
N MET A 48 3.48 18.46 -25.74
CA MET A 48 2.29 17.96 -25.05
C MET A 48 2.56 17.63 -23.57
N GLN A 49 3.79 17.29 -23.22
CA GLN A 49 4.18 17.05 -21.83
C GLN A 49 4.02 18.30 -20.98
N GLU A 50 4.27 19.47 -21.55
CA GLU A 50 4.13 20.77 -20.86
C GLU A 50 2.70 21.30 -20.88
N GLY A 51 1.81 20.67 -21.64
CA GLY A 51 0.42 21.09 -21.77
C GLY A 51 -0.51 20.38 -20.79
N GLU A 52 -1.81 20.55 -21.02
CA GLU A 52 -2.87 20.03 -20.15
C GLU A 52 -2.81 18.51 -19.96
N ARG A 53 -2.50 17.76 -21.04
CA ARG A 53 -2.38 16.30 -20.95
C ARG A 53 -1.23 15.86 -20.05
N GLY A 54 -0.10 16.55 -20.17
CA GLY A 54 1.06 16.27 -19.32
C GLY A 54 0.78 16.61 -17.86
N GLU A 55 0.09 17.71 -17.60
CA GLU A 55 -0.30 18.10 -16.23
C GLU A 55 -1.23 17.07 -15.60
N ARG A 56 -2.23 16.59 -16.34
CA ARG A 56 -3.16 15.56 -15.85
C ARG A 56 -2.44 14.24 -15.56
N ALA A 57 -1.53 13.85 -16.42
CA ALA A 57 -0.73 12.64 -16.21
C ALA A 57 0.14 12.78 -14.96
N GLN A 58 0.79 13.93 -14.79
CA GLN A 58 1.61 14.17 -13.61
C GLN A 58 0.77 14.19 -12.32
N ASP A 59 -0.41 14.79 -12.34
CA ASP A 59 -1.33 14.79 -11.21
C ASP A 59 -1.76 13.37 -10.84
N ALA A 60 -2.03 12.53 -11.84
CA ALA A 60 -2.37 11.13 -11.63
C ALA A 60 -1.20 10.36 -11.01
N ILE A 61 0.01 10.57 -11.52
CA ILE A 61 1.23 9.93 -10.99
C ILE A 61 1.43 10.33 -9.53
N ASP A 62 1.32 11.62 -9.22
CA ASP A 62 1.49 12.13 -7.86
C ASP A 62 0.46 11.51 -6.90
N ALA A 63 -0.80 11.40 -7.33
CA ALA A 63 -1.85 10.78 -6.53
C ALA A 63 -1.59 9.28 -6.30
N LEU A 64 -1.10 8.57 -7.32
CA LEU A 64 -0.76 7.15 -7.20
C LEU A 64 0.44 6.94 -6.26
N GLU A 65 1.43 7.83 -6.31
CA GLU A 65 2.57 7.78 -5.39
C GLU A 65 2.14 8.04 -3.94
N GLU A 66 1.21 8.97 -3.72
CA GLU A 66 0.62 9.19 -2.41
C GLU A 66 -0.16 7.98 -1.91
N ALA A 67 -0.90 7.32 -2.80
CA ALA A 67 -1.60 6.08 -2.48
C ALA A 67 -0.62 4.98 -2.06
N LEU A 68 0.51 4.84 -2.75
CA LEU A 68 1.56 3.88 -2.38
C LEU A 68 2.12 4.18 -0.99
N SER A 69 2.41 5.44 -0.71
CA SER A 69 2.90 5.86 0.60
C SER A 69 1.89 5.53 1.71
N GLY A 70 0.61 5.77 1.45
CA GLY A 70 -0.47 5.42 2.38
C GLY A 70 -0.56 3.91 2.63
N MET A 71 -0.36 3.08 1.61
CA MET A 71 -0.34 1.62 1.76
C MET A 71 0.86 1.16 2.58
N GLU A 72 2.02 1.79 2.41
CA GLU A 72 3.20 1.51 3.23
C GLU A 72 2.97 1.85 4.71
N ASP A 73 2.32 2.98 4.98
CA ASP A 73 1.94 3.38 6.33
C ASP A 73 0.96 2.39 6.95
N ALA A 74 -0.02 1.92 6.17
CA ALA A 74 -0.99 0.92 6.63
C ALA A 74 -0.30 -0.41 6.97
N GLU A 75 0.65 -0.86 6.15
CA GLU A 75 1.44 -2.06 6.39
C GLU A 75 2.25 -1.93 7.68
N SER A 76 2.92 -0.80 7.85
CA SER A 76 3.70 -0.51 9.06
C SER A 76 2.82 -0.50 10.30
N GLY A 77 1.64 0.13 10.21
CA GLY A 77 0.66 0.15 11.30
C GLY A 77 0.17 -1.24 11.69
N LEU A 78 -0.09 -2.10 10.71
CA LEU A 78 -0.51 -3.48 10.96
C LEU A 78 0.61 -4.30 11.62
N ASN A 79 1.85 -4.10 11.22
CA ASN A 79 2.99 -4.74 11.86
C ASN A 79 3.15 -4.31 13.32
N ASP A 80 2.94 -3.04 13.63
CA ASP A 80 2.95 -2.53 15.00
C ASP A 80 1.84 -3.15 15.84
N ILE A 81 0.65 -3.31 15.26
CA ILE A 81 -0.48 -3.98 15.91
C ILE A 81 -0.12 -5.44 16.23
N LYS A 82 0.50 -6.15 15.28
CA LYS A 82 0.96 -7.52 15.51
C LYS A 82 1.94 -7.60 16.68
N ASP A 83 2.89 -6.68 16.74
CA ASP A 83 3.87 -6.62 17.82
C ASP A 83 3.19 -6.43 19.18
N ASN A 84 2.18 -5.56 19.24
CA ASN A 84 1.40 -5.37 20.45
C ASN A 84 0.63 -6.62 20.86
N LEU A 85 0.06 -7.32 19.90
CA LEU A 85 -0.67 -8.57 20.16
C LEU A 85 0.28 -9.69 20.62
N GLU A 86 1.46 -9.76 20.02
CA GLU A 86 2.50 -10.72 20.44
C GLU A 86 2.91 -10.47 21.89
N THR A 87 3.10 -9.22 22.27
CA THR A 87 3.41 -8.84 23.65
C THR A 87 2.25 -9.20 24.59
N ALA A 88 1.02 -8.94 24.16
CA ALA A 88 -0.18 -9.20 24.99
C ALA A 88 -0.35 -10.68 25.31
N LYS A 89 0.04 -11.57 24.40
CA LYS A 89 -0.14 -13.02 24.62
C LYS A 89 0.99 -13.68 25.42
N GLU A 90 2.06 -12.97 25.72
CA GLU A 90 3.13 -13.45 26.61
C GLU A 90 2.61 -13.70 28.07
#